data_7e537a5c0bdac9a62d91f031e7f7f9f6
#
_entry.id   7e537a5c0bdac9a62d91f031e7f7f9f6
#
_cell.length_a   1.000
_cell.length_b   1.000
_cell.length_c   1.000
_cell.angle_alpha   90.00
_cell.angle_beta   90.00
_cell.angle_gamma   90.00
#
_symmetry.space_group_name_H-M   'P 1'
#
loop_
_entity.id
_entity.type
_entity.pdbx_description
1 polymer ?
#
loop_
_entity_poly.entity_id
_entity_poly.type
_entity_poly.pdbx_seq_one_letter_code
_entity_poly.pdbx_strand_id
1 'polypeptide(L)'
;MKFNYGDTLRIRNDLYTILGKIRYINTHGNIWYEYKLVKHSSNKAFWLRWDKKRDAYHFSKLCGKAPLADMKLVDSGYEMVTGTWGGEIDEGITDTAKYKEYENGDGNATFSVEAWAFETEYSKGFYINKEYVSVEKDVEMTDTIKDRMDTVKKMKFVGPIVWILANVLIFMPRFDIQILHDIHNFLTWPYIVGGNIIIGIIVAFVLFKR
;
A
#
# COMPACT_ATOMS: atom_id res chain seq x y z
N MET A 1 -11.06 14.81 9.12
CA MET A 1 -11.92 14.40 7.98
C MET A 1 -11.46 13.04 7.54
N LYS A 2 -12.36 12.11 7.16
CA LYS A 2 -11.98 10.79 6.65
C LYS A 2 -12.29 10.78 5.16
N PHE A 3 -11.30 10.40 4.36
CA PHE A 3 -11.46 10.22 2.93
C PHE A 3 -11.63 8.75 2.58
N ASN A 4 -12.17 8.47 1.40
CA ASN A 4 -12.40 7.13 0.88
C ASN A 4 -11.53 6.85 -0.34
N TYR A 5 -11.34 5.57 -0.63
CA TYR A 5 -10.74 5.12 -1.89
C TYR A 5 -11.55 5.64 -3.08
N GLY A 6 -10.87 6.23 -4.04
CA GLY A 6 -11.47 6.82 -5.23
C GLY A 6 -11.90 8.28 -5.07
N ASP A 7 -11.89 8.84 -3.85
CA ASP A 7 -12.15 10.28 -3.69
C ASP A 7 -11.06 11.07 -4.43
N THR A 8 -11.48 12.16 -5.09
CA THR A 8 -10.56 13.14 -5.66
C THR A 8 -10.43 14.31 -4.70
N LEU A 9 -9.18 14.64 -4.38
CA LEU A 9 -8.86 15.76 -3.52
C LEU A 9 -8.25 16.90 -4.33
N ARG A 10 -8.66 18.12 -4.03
CA ARG A 10 -7.91 19.33 -4.38
C ARG A 10 -6.96 19.65 -3.23
N ILE A 11 -5.67 19.66 -3.52
CA ILE A 11 -4.64 20.07 -2.58
C ILE A 11 -3.96 21.28 -3.19
N ARG A 12 -4.22 22.46 -2.62
CA ARG A 12 -3.87 23.76 -3.24
C ARG A 12 -4.49 23.86 -4.64
N ASN A 13 -3.67 23.90 -5.69
CA ASN A 13 -4.09 24.03 -7.08
C ASN A 13 -4.09 22.72 -7.87
N ASP A 14 -3.73 21.63 -7.25
CA ASP A 14 -3.56 20.34 -7.91
C ASP A 14 -4.66 19.34 -7.52
N LEU A 15 -4.98 18.43 -8.44
CA LEU A 15 -5.93 17.34 -8.21
C LEU A 15 -5.18 16.02 -7.96
N TYR A 16 -5.69 15.25 -7.00
CA TYR A 16 -5.16 13.97 -6.58
C TYR A 16 -6.29 12.98 -6.36
N THR A 17 -6.14 11.74 -6.82
CA THR A 17 -7.08 10.66 -6.50
C THR A 17 -6.48 9.73 -5.45
N ILE A 18 -7.29 9.30 -4.49
CA ILE A 18 -6.90 8.36 -3.45
C ILE A 18 -6.91 6.94 -4.02
N LEU A 19 -5.74 6.32 -4.13
CA LEU A 19 -5.57 4.95 -4.61
C LEU A 19 -5.44 3.92 -3.48
N GLY A 20 -5.21 4.38 -2.26
CA GLY A 20 -5.09 3.50 -1.12
C GLY A 20 -5.18 4.23 0.20
N LYS A 21 -5.45 3.48 1.26
CA LYS A 21 -5.56 3.96 2.62
C LYS A 21 -5.00 2.92 3.57
N ILE A 22 -4.15 3.34 4.48
CA ILE A 22 -3.57 2.50 5.52
C ILE A 22 -4.00 3.03 6.89
N ARG A 23 -4.24 2.14 7.82
CA ARG A 23 -4.41 2.46 9.24
C ARG A 23 -3.24 1.91 10.03
N TYR A 24 -2.56 2.78 10.73
CA TYR A 24 -1.46 2.46 11.62
C TYR A 24 -1.86 2.57 13.08
N ILE A 25 -1.12 1.86 13.92
CA ILE A 25 -1.04 2.06 15.37
C ILE A 25 0.43 2.04 15.78
N ASN A 26 0.84 2.97 16.66
CA ASN A 26 2.21 2.93 17.20
C ASN A 26 2.25 2.30 18.60
N THR A 27 3.45 2.15 19.15
CA THR A 27 3.70 1.59 20.50
C THR A 27 3.04 2.38 21.63
N HIS A 28 2.64 3.63 21.38
CA HIS A 28 1.92 4.47 22.34
C HIS A 28 0.39 4.36 22.22
N GLY A 29 -0.11 3.48 21.33
CA GLY A 29 -1.53 3.32 21.07
C GLY A 29 -2.17 4.41 20.22
N ASN A 30 -1.38 5.32 19.65
CA ASN A 30 -1.90 6.33 18.72
C ASN A 30 -2.28 5.69 17.40
N ILE A 31 -3.47 6.02 16.91
CA ILE A 31 -4.00 5.51 15.64
C ILE A 31 -4.10 6.66 14.66
N TRP A 32 -3.62 6.44 13.44
CA TRP A 32 -3.79 7.38 12.32
C TRP A 32 -4.05 6.67 11.01
N TYR A 33 -4.37 7.47 10.00
CA TYR A 33 -4.60 7.00 8.63
C TYR A 33 -3.66 7.74 7.70
N GLU A 34 -3.09 7.00 6.75
CA GLU A 34 -2.37 7.53 5.61
C GLU A 34 -3.11 7.21 4.32
N TYR A 35 -3.10 8.15 3.41
CA TYR A 35 -3.77 8.05 2.12
C TYR A 35 -2.73 8.13 1.00
N LYS A 36 -2.63 7.07 0.21
CA LYS A 36 -1.81 7.06 -1.00
C LYS A 36 -2.57 7.79 -2.11
N LEU A 37 -1.97 8.84 -2.61
CA LEU A 37 -2.54 9.75 -3.60
C LEU A 37 -1.79 9.62 -4.91
N VAL A 38 -2.49 9.79 -6.03
CA VAL A 38 -1.85 10.01 -7.32
C VAL A 38 -2.23 11.38 -7.87
N LYS A 39 -1.22 12.13 -8.29
CA LYS A 39 -1.41 13.45 -8.89
C LYS A 39 -1.87 13.32 -10.33
N HIS A 40 -2.98 13.97 -10.72
CA HIS A 40 -3.54 13.88 -12.08
C HIS A 40 -2.57 14.33 -13.17
N SER A 41 -1.81 15.39 -12.92
CA SER A 41 -0.92 15.98 -13.93
C SER A 41 0.40 15.23 -14.16
N SER A 42 0.77 14.27 -13.32
CA SER A 42 2.10 13.63 -13.39
C SER A 42 2.14 12.15 -13.04
N ASN A 43 1.02 11.55 -12.65
CA ASN A 43 0.91 10.16 -12.17
C ASN A 43 1.87 9.79 -11.01
N LYS A 44 2.49 10.77 -10.35
CA LYS A 44 3.37 10.55 -9.22
C LYS A 44 2.55 10.26 -7.96
N ALA A 45 3.06 9.34 -7.15
CA ALA A 45 2.48 9.00 -5.86
C ALA A 45 2.93 9.99 -4.77
N PHE A 46 2.00 10.25 -3.85
CA PHE A 46 2.18 11.06 -2.66
C PHE A 46 1.44 10.41 -1.51
N TRP A 47 1.75 10.85 -0.28
CA TRP A 47 1.07 10.41 0.93
C TRP A 47 0.46 11.61 1.65
N LEU A 48 -0.70 11.40 2.26
CA LEU A 48 -1.41 12.40 3.04
C LEU A 48 -1.81 11.80 4.39
N ARG A 49 -1.40 12.44 5.48
CA ARG A 49 -1.72 12.07 6.85
C ARG A 49 -2.30 13.27 7.60
N TRP A 50 -3.35 13.06 8.39
CA TRP A 50 -3.84 14.08 9.30
C TRP A 50 -2.98 14.11 10.57
N ASP A 51 -2.38 15.25 10.86
CA ASP A 51 -1.69 15.51 12.12
C ASP A 51 -2.63 16.27 13.07
N LYS A 52 -3.12 15.54 14.08
CA LYS A 52 -4.06 16.10 15.06
C LYS A 52 -3.41 17.18 15.94
N LYS A 53 -2.12 17.05 16.25
CA LYS A 53 -1.42 18.00 17.13
C LYS A 53 -1.23 19.36 16.46
N ARG A 54 -1.02 19.34 15.13
CA ARG A 54 -0.79 20.53 14.31
C ARG A 54 -2.07 21.10 13.70
N ASP A 55 -3.19 20.38 13.78
CA ASP A 55 -4.44 20.69 13.05
C ASP A 55 -4.20 20.91 11.55
N ALA A 56 -3.34 20.10 10.96
CA ALA A 56 -2.85 20.23 9.59
C ALA A 56 -2.67 18.85 8.93
N TYR A 57 -2.58 18.83 7.62
CA TYR A 57 -2.19 17.63 6.88
C TYR A 57 -0.68 17.59 6.67
N HIS A 58 -0.07 16.46 6.97
CA HIS A 58 1.27 16.13 6.52
C HIS A 58 1.17 15.56 5.10
N PHE A 59 1.87 16.15 4.16
CA PHE A 59 1.89 15.77 2.75
C PHE A 59 3.33 15.42 2.35
N SER A 60 3.54 14.20 1.89
CA SER A 60 4.88 13.67 1.63
C SER A 60 4.96 12.87 0.34
N LYS A 61 6.16 12.57 -0.08
CA LYS A 61 6.48 11.65 -1.18
C LYS A 61 7.74 10.86 -0.88
N LEU A 62 7.82 9.67 -1.44
CA LEU A 62 9.05 8.87 -1.39
C LEU A 62 10.21 9.61 -2.05
N CYS A 63 11.39 9.43 -1.49
CA CYS A 63 12.63 10.00 -1.99
C CYS A 63 13.80 9.03 -1.71
N GLY A 64 14.97 9.34 -2.24
CA GLY A 64 16.19 8.65 -1.83
C GLY A 64 16.68 9.10 -0.45
N LYS A 65 17.62 8.33 0.11
CA LYS A 65 18.33 8.72 1.33
C LYS A 65 18.97 10.10 1.16
N ALA A 66 18.71 10.98 2.11
CA ALA A 66 19.22 12.36 2.09
C ALA A 66 20.03 12.68 3.36
N PRO A 67 20.97 13.64 3.31
CA PRO A 67 21.63 14.14 4.52
C PRO A 67 20.63 14.77 5.46
N LEU A 68 20.82 14.58 6.77
CA LEU A 68 19.97 15.11 7.83
C LEU A 68 20.64 16.30 8.56
N ALA A 69 21.61 16.97 7.92
CA ALA A 69 22.48 17.96 8.57
C ALA A 69 21.72 19.08 9.32
N ASP A 70 20.58 19.53 8.76
CA ASP A 70 19.78 20.61 9.32
C ASP A 70 18.43 20.11 9.88
N MET A 71 18.31 18.81 10.11
CA MET A 71 17.09 18.17 10.57
C MET A 71 17.22 17.69 12.01
N LYS A 72 16.21 17.98 12.82
CA LYS A 72 16.10 17.51 14.21
C LYS A 72 15.14 16.34 14.30
N LEU A 73 15.54 15.27 14.98
CA LEU A 73 14.65 14.16 15.31
C LEU A 73 13.53 14.66 16.23
N VAL A 74 12.28 14.48 15.80
CA VAL A 74 11.08 14.94 16.54
C VAL A 74 10.22 13.79 17.05
N ASP A 75 10.24 12.63 16.36
CA ASP A 75 9.55 11.43 16.80
C ASP A 75 10.26 10.15 16.31
N SER A 76 10.08 9.06 17.07
CA SER A 76 10.58 7.75 16.66
C SER A 76 9.87 6.65 17.45
N GLY A 77 9.78 5.47 16.85
CA GLY A 77 9.14 4.32 17.50
C GLY A 77 8.96 3.17 16.56
N TYR A 78 7.97 2.36 16.88
CA TYR A 78 7.48 1.28 16.03
C TYR A 78 6.02 1.55 15.69
N GLU A 79 5.65 1.22 14.49
CA GLU A 79 4.28 1.28 14.00
C GLU A 79 3.90 -0.05 13.36
N MET A 80 2.62 -0.36 13.37
CA MET A 80 2.07 -1.58 12.82
C MET A 80 0.84 -1.24 11.97
N VAL A 81 0.75 -1.87 10.81
CA VAL A 81 -0.41 -1.80 9.93
C VAL A 81 -1.57 -2.59 10.55
N THR A 82 -2.71 -1.93 10.76
CA THR A 82 -3.92 -2.55 11.35
C THR A 82 -5.10 -2.59 10.39
N GLY A 83 -4.94 -2.08 9.18
CA GLY A 83 -5.94 -2.16 8.12
C GLY A 83 -5.47 -1.46 6.86
N THR A 84 -5.84 -2.02 5.71
CA THR A 84 -5.56 -1.48 4.39
C THR A 84 -6.82 -1.48 3.54
N TRP A 85 -7.00 -0.46 2.71
CA TRP A 85 -8.12 -0.31 1.79
C TRP A 85 -7.62 0.28 0.48
N GLY A 86 -8.20 -0.18 -0.61
CA GLY A 86 -7.78 0.22 -1.95
C GLY A 86 -6.85 -0.83 -2.55
N GLY A 87 -6.03 -0.46 -3.50
CA GLY A 87 -5.33 -1.46 -4.28
C GLY A 87 -3.88 -1.20 -4.60
N GLU A 88 -3.36 -0.06 -4.32
CA GLU A 88 -1.94 0.22 -4.51
C GLU A 88 -1.24 0.41 -3.16
N ILE A 89 -1.51 -0.51 -2.25
CA ILE A 89 -0.89 -0.58 -0.93
C ILE A 89 -0.02 -1.83 -0.91
N ASP A 90 1.25 -1.66 -0.65
CA ASP A 90 2.22 -2.76 -0.65
C ASP A 90 2.34 -3.39 0.75
N GLU A 91 1.93 -2.67 1.79
CA GLU A 91 1.96 -3.10 3.18
C GLU A 91 0.80 -4.03 3.52
N GLY A 92 1.11 -5.12 4.18
CA GLY A 92 0.14 -6.10 4.69
C GLY A 92 -0.32 -5.78 6.11
N ILE A 93 -1.52 -6.28 6.48
CA ILE A 93 -1.99 -6.21 7.87
C ILE A 93 -1.00 -6.99 8.75
N THR A 94 -0.58 -6.39 9.87
CA THR A 94 0.43 -6.81 10.82
C THR A 94 1.89 -6.50 10.42
N ASP A 95 2.15 -5.94 9.24
CA ASP A 95 3.47 -5.44 8.93
C ASP A 95 3.86 -4.36 9.93
N THR A 96 5.13 -4.37 10.31
CA THR A 96 5.68 -3.43 11.30
C THR A 96 6.89 -2.71 10.73
N ALA A 97 6.99 -1.43 11.02
CA ALA A 97 8.15 -0.62 10.71
C ALA A 97 8.72 0.03 11.96
N LYS A 98 10.03 0.22 11.96
CA LYS A 98 10.67 1.17 12.88
C LYS A 98 10.77 2.50 12.17
N TYR A 99 10.13 3.53 12.73
CA TYR A 99 10.13 4.85 12.12
C TYR A 99 10.97 5.88 12.87
N LYS A 100 11.43 6.89 12.13
CA LYS A 100 12.04 8.11 12.63
C LYS A 100 11.53 9.28 11.82
N GLU A 101 11.02 10.29 12.50
CA GLU A 101 10.57 11.54 11.88
C GLU A 101 11.51 12.69 12.27
N TYR A 102 11.86 13.48 11.27
CA TYR A 102 12.75 14.64 11.41
C TYR A 102 12.06 15.87 10.85
N GLU A 103 12.37 17.03 11.46
CA GLU A 103 11.90 18.34 11.00
C GLU A 103 13.08 19.31 10.92
N ASN A 104 13.01 20.22 9.94
CA ASN A 104 13.93 21.36 9.90
C ASN A 104 13.62 22.36 11.03
N GLY A 105 14.50 23.36 11.20
CA GLY A 105 14.43 24.30 12.34
C GLY A 105 13.13 25.10 12.45
N ASP A 106 12.44 25.35 11.33
CA ASP A 106 11.15 26.06 11.29
C ASP A 106 9.92 25.11 11.28
N GLY A 107 10.15 23.79 11.27
CA GLY A 107 9.10 22.78 11.27
C GLY A 107 8.30 22.69 9.97
N ASN A 108 8.71 23.36 8.90
CA ASN A 108 7.98 23.37 7.63
C ASN A 108 8.34 22.21 6.73
N ALA A 109 9.58 21.72 6.77
CA ALA A 109 10.03 20.56 6.01
C ALA A 109 10.23 19.36 6.92
N THR A 110 9.82 18.19 6.43
CA THR A 110 9.92 16.92 7.15
C THR A 110 10.71 15.90 6.35
N PHE A 111 11.32 14.96 7.06
CA PHE A 111 11.94 13.79 6.48
C PHE A 111 11.64 12.58 7.37
N SER A 112 11.16 11.49 6.78
CA SER A 112 10.88 10.25 7.51
C SER A 112 11.76 9.13 7.00
N VAL A 113 12.09 8.22 7.91
CA VAL A 113 12.77 6.97 7.63
C VAL A 113 11.95 5.85 8.24
N GLU A 114 11.53 4.90 7.43
CA GLU A 114 10.77 3.74 7.84
C GLU A 114 11.52 2.47 7.46
N ALA A 115 11.90 1.69 8.47
CA ALA A 115 12.64 0.44 8.30
C ALA A 115 11.66 -0.72 8.47
N TRP A 116 11.26 -1.30 7.36
CA TRP A 116 10.45 -2.50 7.23
C TRP A 116 11.32 -3.76 7.30
N ALA A 117 10.72 -4.95 7.27
CA ALA A 117 11.45 -6.22 7.37
C ALA A 117 12.49 -6.41 6.25
N PHE A 118 12.22 -5.94 5.04
CA PHE A 118 13.04 -6.20 3.86
C PHE A 118 13.59 -4.95 3.18
N GLU A 119 13.11 -3.77 3.56
CA GLU A 119 13.51 -2.52 2.93
C GLU A 119 13.48 -1.35 3.90
N THR A 120 14.11 -0.26 3.49
CA THR A 120 14.04 1.02 4.20
C THR A 120 13.55 2.08 3.25
N GLU A 121 12.45 2.70 3.61
CA GLU A 121 11.86 3.80 2.86
C GLU A 121 12.27 5.14 3.44
N TYR A 122 12.38 6.10 2.56
CA TYR A 122 12.66 7.49 2.88
C TYR A 122 11.59 8.35 2.26
N SER A 123 11.04 9.25 3.03
CA SER A 123 10.09 10.23 2.51
C SER A 123 10.45 11.65 2.92
N LYS A 124 10.07 12.61 2.08
CA LYS A 124 10.17 14.03 2.38
C LYS A 124 8.82 14.70 2.21
N GLY A 125 8.51 15.62 3.09
CA GLY A 125 7.21 16.24 3.12
C GLY A 125 7.19 17.62 3.75
N PHE A 126 5.98 18.11 3.93
CA PHE A 126 5.69 19.38 4.60
C PHE A 126 4.25 19.39 5.10
N TYR A 127 3.94 20.32 6.00
CA TYR A 127 2.58 20.49 6.51
C TYR A 127 1.76 21.42 5.61
N ILE A 128 0.48 21.07 5.44
CA ILE A 128 -0.49 21.84 4.68
C ILE A 128 -1.66 22.16 5.60
N ASN A 129 -2.05 23.42 5.67
CA ASN A 129 -3.25 23.84 6.39
C ASN A 129 -4.48 23.11 5.78
N LYS A 130 -5.36 22.62 6.65
CA LYS A 130 -6.59 21.90 6.28
C LYS A 130 -7.47 22.64 5.27
N GLU A 131 -7.44 23.96 5.27
CA GLU A 131 -8.21 24.82 4.35
C GLU A 131 -7.79 24.64 2.89
N TYR A 132 -6.58 24.14 2.64
CA TYR A 132 -6.07 23.86 1.29
C TYR A 132 -6.32 22.43 0.82
N VAL A 133 -7.11 21.65 1.58
CA VAL A 133 -7.45 20.26 1.22
C VAL A 133 -8.96 20.13 1.20
N SER A 134 -9.53 19.89 0.03
CA SER A 134 -10.97 19.69 -0.15
C SER A 134 -11.26 18.45 -0.99
N VAL A 135 -12.42 17.84 -0.77
CA VAL A 135 -12.95 16.79 -1.65
C VAL A 135 -13.63 17.46 -2.83
N GLU A 136 -13.20 17.09 -4.02
CA GLU A 136 -13.84 17.53 -5.28
C GLU A 136 -14.80 16.46 -5.76
N LYS A 137 -16.00 16.90 -6.12
CA LYS A 137 -17.03 16.06 -6.72
C LYS A 137 -17.03 16.24 -8.24
N ASP A 138 -17.47 15.21 -8.94
CA ASP A 138 -17.67 15.25 -10.39
C ASP A 138 -16.43 15.59 -11.23
N VAL A 139 -15.25 15.24 -10.69
CA VAL A 139 -13.98 15.39 -11.44
C VAL A 139 -13.80 14.19 -12.34
N GLU A 140 -13.63 14.44 -13.62
CA GLU A 140 -13.27 13.40 -14.57
C GLU A 140 -11.84 12.91 -14.30
N MET A 141 -11.72 11.62 -13.96
CA MET A 141 -10.41 10.99 -13.76
C MET A 141 -9.74 10.81 -15.13
N THR A 142 -8.43 10.98 -15.15
CA THR A 142 -7.62 10.66 -16.34
C THR A 142 -7.70 9.17 -16.65
N ASP A 143 -7.57 8.80 -17.92
CA ASP A 143 -7.64 7.39 -18.33
C ASP A 143 -6.58 6.54 -17.60
N THR A 144 -5.39 7.07 -17.38
CA THR A 144 -4.34 6.40 -16.61
C THR A 144 -4.77 6.09 -15.17
N ILE A 145 -5.49 7.00 -14.51
CA ILE A 145 -5.99 6.76 -13.13
C ILE A 145 -7.11 5.73 -13.16
N LYS A 146 -8.03 5.81 -14.14
CA LYS A 146 -9.06 4.79 -14.34
C LYS A 146 -8.46 3.41 -14.53
N ASP A 147 -7.48 3.28 -15.41
CA ASP A 147 -6.78 2.01 -15.68
C ASP A 147 -6.10 1.44 -14.43
N ARG A 148 -5.45 2.28 -13.63
CA ARG A 148 -4.83 1.87 -12.35
C ARG A 148 -5.89 1.33 -11.40
N MET A 149 -7.01 2.03 -11.22
CA MET A 149 -8.11 1.60 -10.35
C MET A 149 -8.77 0.30 -10.85
N ASP A 150 -8.95 0.14 -12.15
CA ASP A 150 -9.56 -1.05 -12.75
C ASP A 150 -8.63 -2.26 -12.68
N THR A 151 -7.33 -2.07 -12.86
CA THR A 151 -6.31 -3.12 -12.69
C THR A 151 -6.38 -3.71 -11.28
N VAL A 152 -6.48 -2.85 -10.28
CA VAL A 152 -6.64 -3.25 -8.87
C VAL A 152 -7.92 -4.05 -8.65
N LYS A 153 -9.04 -3.60 -9.19
CA LYS A 153 -10.32 -4.35 -9.09
C LYS A 153 -10.19 -5.72 -9.73
N LYS A 154 -9.62 -5.80 -10.92
CA LYS A 154 -9.42 -7.08 -11.64
C LYS A 154 -8.54 -8.04 -10.84
N MET A 155 -7.44 -7.57 -10.26
CA MET A 155 -6.54 -8.44 -9.47
C MET A 155 -7.21 -9.04 -8.24
N LYS A 156 -8.09 -8.30 -7.55
CA LYS A 156 -8.84 -8.82 -6.40
C LYS A 156 -9.75 -10.00 -6.76
N PHE A 157 -10.22 -10.09 -8.01
CA PHE A 157 -11.06 -11.19 -8.49
C PHE A 157 -10.25 -12.31 -9.12
N VAL A 158 -9.22 -12.00 -9.89
CA VAL A 158 -8.43 -13.00 -10.63
C VAL A 158 -7.60 -13.87 -9.69
N GLY A 159 -7.01 -13.30 -8.64
CA GLY A 159 -6.16 -14.04 -7.71
C GLY A 159 -6.86 -15.24 -7.06
N PRO A 160 -8.02 -15.07 -6.40
CA PRO A 160 -8.79 -16.19 -5.84
C PRO A 160 -9.22 -17.23 -6.88
N ILE A 161 -9.61 -16.78 -8.09
CA ILE A 161 -10.02 -17.69 -9.17
C ILE A 161 -8.84 -18.54 -9.62
N VAL A 162 -7.67 -17.93 -9.87
CA VAL A 162 -6.45 -18.66 -10.25
C VAL A 162 -6.03 -19.64 -9.16
N TRP A 163 -6.11 -19.23 -7.88
CA TRP A 163 -5.81 -20.11 -6.77
C TRP A 163 -6.78 -21.30 -6.68
N ILE A 164 -8.09 -21.06 -6.84
CA ILE A 164 -9.11 -22.13 -6.87
C ILE A 164 -8.83 -23.08 -8.06
N LEU A 165 -8.60 -22.55 -9.26
CA LEU A 165 -8.32 -23.36 -10.44
C LEU A 165 -7.05 -24.20 -10.28
N ALA A 166 -5.98 -23.62 -9.73
CA ALA A 166 -4.74 -24.34 -9.44
C ALA A 166 -4.99 -25.49 -8.45
N ASN A 167 -5.76 -25.23 -7.37
CA ASN A 167 -6.10 -26.28 -6.42
C ASN A 167 -7.03 -27.35 -7.04
N VAL A 168 -8.01 -26.96 -7.84
CA VAL A 168 -8.87 -27.91 -8.56
C VAL A 168 -8.01 -28.79 -9.47
N LEU A 169 -7.10 -28.24 -10.27
CA LEU A 169 -6.20 -29.01 -11.14
C LEU A 169 -5.29 -29.98 -10.36
N ILE A 170 -4.81 -29.57 -9.18
CA ILE A 170 -3.93 -30.41 -8.34
C ILE A 170 -4.72 -31.54 -7.66
N PHE A 171 -5.99 -31.31 -7.28
CA PHE A 171 -6.82 -32.31 -6.62
C PHE A 171 -7.71 -33.13 -7.59
N MET A 172 -7.77 -32.77 -8.88
CA MET A 172 -8.52 -33.47 -9.92
C MET A 172 -8.06 -34.92 -10.27
N PRO A 173 -6.82 -35.37 -9.91
CA PRO A 173 -6.41 -36.76 -10.20
C PRO A 173 -7.29 -37.86 -9.56
N ARG A 174 -8.26 -37.49 -8.74
CA ARG A 174 -9.25 -38.44 -8.21
C ARG A 174 -10.44 -38.69 -9.14
N PHE A 175 -10.56 -37.94 -10.21
CA PHE A 175 -11.56 -38.18 -11.24
C PHE A 175 -10.85 -38.83 -12.42
N ASP A 176 -11.30 -40.00 -12.81
CA ASP A 176 -10.78 -40.97 -13.80
C ASP A 176 -10.61 -40.41 -15.23
N ILE A 177 -9.81 -39.32 -15.36
CA ILE A 177 -9.43 -38.77 -16.65
C ILE A 177 -7.99 -39.22 -16.94
N GLN A 178 -7.81 -40.06 -17.92
CA GLN A 178 -6.57 -40.77 -18.28
C GLN A 178 -5.35 -39.84 -18.43
N ILE A 179 -5.52 -38.63 -18.99
CA ILE A 179 -4.48 -37.60 -19.12
C ILE A 179 -3.96 -37.10 -17.75
N LEU A 180 -4.83 -37.00 -16.74
CA LEU A 180 -4.47 -36.58 -15.41
C LEU A 180 -3.80 -37.70 -14.60
N HIS A 181 -4.08 -38.95 -14.93
CA HIS A 181 -3.43 -40.09 -14.32
C HIS A 181 -1.94 -40.17 -14.68
N ASP A 182 -1.58 -39.84 -15.91
CA ASP A 182 -0.18 -39.76 -16.37
C ASP A 182 0.58 -38.60 -15.69
N ILE A 183 -0.06 -37.47 -15.49
CA ILE A 183 0.53 -36.35 -14.74
C ILE A 183 0.67 -36.69 -13.26
N HIS A 184 -0.28 -37.38 -12.65
CA HIS A 184 -0.24 -37.80 -11.25
C HIS A 184 0.91 -38.80 -10.98
N ASN A 185 1.16 -39.73 -11.89
CA ASN A 185 2.28 -40.68 -11.79
C ASN A 185 3.65 -40.02 -11.93
N PHE A 186 3.73 -38.85 -12.56
CA PHE A 186 4.95 -38.05 -12.68
C PHE A 186 5.22 -37.18 -11.47
N LEU A 187 4.18 -36.76 -10.74
CA LEU A 187 4.26 -35.93 -9.55
C LEU A 187 4.05 -36.79 -8.30
N THR A 188 5.15 -37.22 -7.67
CA THR A 188 5.06 -37.91 -6.37
C THR A 188 4.47 -36.97 -5.30
N TRP A 189 3.76 -37.56 -4.32
CA TRP A 189 3.05 -36.83 -3.24
C TRP A 189 3.83 -35.64 -2.62
N PRO A 190 5.15 -35.77 -2.32
CA PRO A 190 5.94 -34.65 -1.78
C PRO A 190 6.02 -33.45 -2.71
N TYR A 191 6.04 -33.68 -4.03
CA TYR A 191 6.07 -32.61 -5.03
C TYR A 191 4.71 -31.91 -5.18
N ILE A 192 3.60 -32.66 -5.00
CA ILE A 192 2.25 -32.07 -5.01
C ILE A 192 2.06 -31.17 -3.80
N VAL A 193 2.44 -31.63 -2.61
CA VAL A 193 2.35 -30.83 -1.38
C VAL A 193 3.31 -29.64 -1.42
N GLY A 194 4.58 -29.88 -1.82
CA GLY A 194 5.56 -28.82 -1.99
C GLY A 194 5.17 -27.81 -3.06
N GLY A 195 4.64 -28.27 -4.20
CA GLY A 195 4.13 -27.41 -5.25
C GLY A 195 2.94 -26.54 -4.80
N ASN A 196 2.02 -27.10 -4.02
CA ASN A 196 0.91 -26.33 -3.45
C ASN A 196 1.38 -25.26 -2.46
N ILE A 197 2.37 -25.59 -1.62
CA ILE A 197 2.97 -24.64 -0.70
C ILE A 197 3.67 -23.53 -1.49
N ILE A 198 4.46 -23.88 -2.51
CA ILE A 198 5.17 -22.90 -3.34
C ILE A 198 4.18 -22.04 -4.13
N ILE A 199 3.15 -22.62 -4.74
CA ILE A 199 2.11 -21.87 -5.46
C ILE A 199 1.33 -20.99 -4.48
N GLY A 200 0.99 -21.50 -3.30
CA GLY A 200 0.34 -20.72 -2.24
C GLY A 200 1.19 -19.55 -1.78
N ILE A 201 2.50 -19.76 -1.61
CA ILE A 201 3.46 -18.69 -1.27
C ILE A 201 3.59 -17.69 -2.43
N ILE A 202 3.70 -18.16 -3.69
CA ILE A 202 3.79 -17.26 -4.85
C ILE A 202 2.49 -16.45 -5.01
N VAL A 203 1.33 -17.08 -4.86
CA VAL A 203 0.03 -16.40 -4.94
C VAL A 203 -0.13 -15.44 -3.76
N ALA A 204 0.23 -15.84 -2.55
CA ALA A 204 0.27 -14.95 -1.39
C ALA A 204 1.24 -13.77 -1.66
N PHE A 205 2.47 -14.05 -2.10
CA PHE A 205 3.47 -13.04 -2.40
C PHE A 205 3.02 -12.08 -3.51
N VAL A 206 2.35 -12.57 -4.58
CA VAL A 206 1.78 -11.74 -5.66
C VAL A 206 0.56 -10.95 -5.20
N LEU A 207 -0.26 -11.52 -4.32
CA LEU A 207 -1.47 -10.88 -3.82
C LEU A 207 -1.20 -9.91 -2.65
N PHE A 208 -0.16 -10.18 -1.85
CA PHE A 208 0.18 -9.39 -0.65
C PHE A 208 1.40 -8.50 -0.83
N LYS A 209 2.15 -8.62 -1.95
CA LYS A 209 3.28 -7.76 -2.31
C LYS A 209 2.90 -6.59 -3.24
N ARG A 210 1.59 -6.25 -3.28
CA ARG A 210 1.11 -5.07 -4.01
C ARG A 210 0.24 -4.21 -3.15
#